data_09532c862461042848fb7e512ecce707
#
_entry.id   09532c862461042848fb7e512ecce707
#
_cell.length_a   1.000
_cell.length_b   1.000
_cell.length_c   1.000
_cell.angle_alpha   90.00
_cell.angle_beta   90.00
_cell.angle_gamma   90.00
#
_symmetry.space_group_name_H-M   'P 1'
#
loop_
_entity.id
_entity.type
_entity.pdbx_description
1 polymer ?
#
loop_
_entity_poly.entity_id
_entity_poly.type
_entity_poly.pdbx_seq_one_letter_code
_entity_poly.pdbx_strand_id
1 'polypeptide(L)'
;SGDVFKVLEQRKSWSKIRLAFDTYEGWIDNKQYIELNEEQYSHLSNQPLQLTTDLVDFIQDNDKQLYPVPMGSVLNGLQVLEHTFEGLSTQEIKPKNNLVDTAFSYINAPYLWGGKTPFGIDCSGFTQMVYKLNGYKLLRDASQQATQGEALSFIEESEPGDLAFFDNNEGLITHVGIIMQDNYIIHAHGKVRIDRLDHSGIYNVDSRTHTHKLRVIKKII
;
A
#
# COMPACT_ATOMS: atom_id res chain seq x y z
N SER A 1 -1.89 -11.20 1.36
CA SER A 1 -1.93 -12.50 2.02
C SER A 1 -1.53 -12.35 3.48
N GLY A 2 -2.08 -13.21 4.38
CA GLY A 2 -1.78 -13.18 5.81
C GLY A 2 -2.42 -12.04 6.62
N ASP A 3 -3.21 -11.18 5.99
CA ASP A 3 -3.88 -10.07 6.68
C ASP A 3 -4.96 -10.59 7.64
N VAL A 4 -5.05 -9.96 8.83
CA VAL A 4 -6.02 -10.27 9.88
C VAL A 4 -7.21 -9.32 9.77
N PHE A 5 -8.43 -9.82 9.96
CA PHE A 5 -9.65 -9.04 9.85
C PHE A 5 -10.79 -9.57 10.74
N LYS A 6 -11.81 -8.73 10.93
CA LYS A 6 -13.09 -9.13 11.56
C LYS A 6 -14.15 -9.31 10.49
N VAL A 7 -14.94 -10.37 10.61
CA VAL A 7 -16.14 -10.57 9.80
C VAL A 7 -17.28 -9.72 10.39
N LEU A 8 -17.85 -8.83 9.58
CA LEU A 8 -18.96 -7.95 9.95
C LEU A 8 -20.32 -8.50 9.53
N GLU A 9 -20.36 -9.16 8.37
CA GLU A 9 -21.55 -9.77 7.79
C GLU A 9 -21.14 -11.01 6.99
N GLN A 10 -21.87 -12.11 7.11
CA GLN A 10 -21.60 -13.32 6.33
C GLN A 10 -22.81 -13.67 5.46
N ARG A 11 -22.57 -13.96 4.18
CA ARG A 11 -23.52 -14.46 3.19
C ARG A 11 -23.09 -15.85 2.73
N LYS A 12 -23.91 -16.48 1.88
CA LYS A 12 -23.69 -17.84 1.37
C LYS A 12 -22.26 -18.08 0.83
N SER A 13 -21.69 -17.13 0.10
CA SER A 13 -20.39 -17.29 -0.55
C SER A 13 -19.40 -16.15 -0.23
N TRP A 14 -19.86 -15.07 0.38
CA TRP A 14 -19.08 -13.86 0.62
C TRP A 14 -19.25 -13.38 2.04
N SER A 15 -18.17 -12.84 2.60
CA SER A 15 -18.18 -12.15 3.88
C SER A 15 -17.74 -10.70 3.73
N LYS A 16 -18.46 -9.78 4.37
CA LYS A 16 -18.02 -8.40 4.55
C LYS A 16 -17.07 -8.39 5.72
N ILE A 17 -15.88 -7.86 5.49
CA ILE A 17 -14.79 -7.85 6.49
C ILE A 17 -14.32 -6.43 6.77
N ARG A 18 -13.65 -6.26 7.91
CA ARG A 18 -12.88 -5.07 8.26
C ARG A 18 -11.46 -5.48 8.58
N LEU A 19 -10.49 -4.99 7.80
CA LEU A 19 -9.06 -5.27 8.01
C LEU A 19 -8.57 -4.67 9.33
N ALA A 20 -7.71 -5.39 10.05
CA ALA A 20 -7.10 -4.88 11.28
C ALA A 20 -6.05 -3.79 10.98
N PHE A 21 -5.37 -3.87 9.83
CA PHE A 21 -4.30 -2.95 9.47
C PHE A 21 -4.79 -1.51 9.26
N ASP A 22 -5.79 -1.29 8.41
CA ASP A 22 -6.22 0.05 7.96
C ASP A 22 -7.72 0.32 8.18
N THR A 23 -8.43 -0.63 8.82
CA THR A 23 -9.88 -0.59 9.05
C THR A 23 -10.74 -0.57 7.77
N TYR A 24 -10.12 -0.82 6.60
CA TYR A 24 -10.82 -0.86 5.33
C TYR A 24 -11.85 -1.99 5.31
N GLU A 25 -13.03 -1.71 4.78
CA GLU A 25 -14.12 -2.69 4.65
C GLU A 25 -14.25 -3.14 3.20
N GLY A 26 -14.45 -4.43 3.01
CA GLY A 26 -14.62 -5.03 1.70
C GLY A 26 -15.27 -6.40 1.79
N TRP A 27 -15.53 -7.01 0.64
CA TRP A 27 -16.06 -8.35 0.53
C TRP A 27 -14.98 -9.34 0.12
N ILE A 28 -14.94 -10.51 0.78
CA ILE A 28 -14.02 -11.62 0.46
C ILE A 28 -14.81 -12.91 0.29
N ASP A 29 -14.37 -13.79 -0.60
CA ASP A 29 -14.96 -15.14 -0.74
C ASP A 29 -14.68 -15.96 0.54
N ASN A 30 -15.70 -16.67 1.04
CA ASN A 30 -15.63 -17.47 2.27
C ASN A 30 -14.57 -18.59 2.22
N LYS A 31 -14.07 -18.94 1.04
CA LYS A 31 -13.02 -19.95 0.84
C LYS A 31 -11.60 -19.39 1.03
N GLN A 32 -11.45 -18.05 1.16
CA GLN A 32 -10.16 -17.38 1.16
C GLN A 32 -9.66 -17.04 2.57
N TYR A 33 -10.34 -17.50 3.60
CA TYR A 33 -9.91 -17.26 4.97
C TYR A 33 -10.18 -18.45 5.89
N ILE A 34 -9.51 -18.45 7.02
CA ILE A 34 -9.77 -19.34 8.15
C ILE A 34 -10.24 -18.52 9.36
N GLU A 35 -11.01 -19.13 10.24
CA GLU A 35 -11.46 -18.52 11.48
C GLU A 35 -10.36 -18.58 12.54
N LEU A 36 -10.20 -17.49 13.28
CA LEU A 36 -9.31 -17.37 14.42
C LEU A 36 -10.16 -17.27 15.70
N ASN A 37 -9.67 -17.83 16.80
CA ASN A 37 -10.24 -17.50 18.11
C ASN A 37 -9.82 -16.08 18.55
N GLU A 38 -10.45 -15.54 19.60
CA GLU A 38 -10.23 -14.17 20.06
C GLU A 38 -8.78 -13.92 20.52
N GLU A 39 -8.16 -14.90 21.15
CA GLU A 39 -6.77 -14.83 21.60
C GLU A 39 -5.80 -14.73 20.41
N GLN A 40 -5.96 -15.61 19.41
CA GLN A 40 -5.18 -15.58 18.17
C GLN A 40 -5.36 -14.26 17.42
N TYR A 41 -6.61 -13.79 17.27
CA TYR A 41 -6.89 -12.52 16.62
C TYR A 41 -6.21 -11.35 17.37
N SER A 42 -6.38 -11.29 18.69
CA SER A 42 -5.78 -10.22 19.51
C SER A 42 -4.25 -10.25 19.43
N HIS A 43 -3.66 -11.43 19.50
CA HIS A 43 -2.21 -11.61 19.39
C HIS A 43 -1.68 -11.11 18.04
N LEU A 44 -2.24 -11.61 16.93
CA LEU A 44 -1.78 -11.29 15.58
C LEU A 44 -2.03 -9.81 15.18
N SER A 45 -3.15 -9.22 15.61
CA SER A 45 -3.49 -7.84 15.28
C SER A 45 -2.64 -6.79 16.03
N ASN A 46 -2.01 -7.16 17.15
CA ASN A 46 -1.18 -6.27 17.96
C ASN A 46 0.33 -6.42 17.70
N GLN A 47 0.74 -7.41 16.92
CA GLN A 47 2.15 -7.58 16.58
C GLN A 47 2.62 -6.60 15.50
N PRO A 48 3.90 -6.16 15.55
CA PRO A 48 4.54 -5.53 14.40
C PRO A 48 4.48 -6.46 13.20
N LEU A 49 4.15 -5.91 12.02
CA LEU A 49 4.00 -6.72 10.81
C LEU A 49 5.37 -7.22 10.32
N GLN A 50 5.49 -8.52 10.11
CA GLN A 50 6.58 -9.12 9.35
C GLN A 50 6.11 -9.28 7.90
N LEU A 51 6.84 -8.71 6.95
CA LEU A 51 6.43 -8.60 5.55
C LEU A 51 7.48 -9.19 4.62
N THR A 52 7.03 -9.91 3.57
CA THR A 52 7.92 -10.35 2.49
C THR A 52 8.49 -9.16 1.73
N THR A 53 9.74 -9.25 1.27
CA THR A 53 10.43 -8.15 0.56
C THR A 53 10.74 -8.43 -0.90
N ASP A 54 10.77 -9.68 -1.32
CA ASP A 54 10.95 -10.03 -2.72
C ASP A 54 9.65 -9.83 -3.52
N LEU A 55 9.75 -9.53 -4.82
CA LEU A 55 8.60 -9.31 -5.69
C LEU A 55 7.61 -10.48 -5.64
N VAL A 56 8.13 -11.70 -5.61
CA VAL A 56 7.41 -12.95 -5.37
C VAL A 56 8.28 -13.86 -4.55
N ASP A 57 7.69 -14.51 -3.58
CA ASP A 57 8.30 -15.59 -2.83
C ASP A 57 7.26 -16.69 -2.56
N PHE A 58 7.61 -17.72 -1.81
CA PHE A 58 6.73 -18.85 -1.54
C PHE A 58 6.66 -19.13 -0.04
N ILE A 59 5.44 -19.39 0.41
CA ILE A 59 5.21 -20.08 1.69
C ILE A 59 4.97 -21.56 1.40
N GLN A 60 5.31 -22.42 2.34
CA GLN A 60 5.21 -23.87 2.19
C GLN A 60 4.33 -24.44 3.30
N ASP A 61 3.38 -25.32 2.96
CA ASP A 61 2.60 -26.09 3.93
C ASP A 61 3.31 -27.35 4.41
N ASN A 62 2.66 -28.11 5.31
CA ASN A 62 3.19 -29.37 5.84
C ASN A 62 3.33 -30.49 4.80
N ASP A 63 2.57 -30.41 3.70
CA ASP A 63 2.62 -31.35 2.58
C ASP A 63 3.67 -30.94 1.54
N LYS A 64 4.48 -29.91 1.84
CA LYS A 64 5.51 -29.33 0.96
C LYS A 64 4.96 -28.68 -0.31
N GLN A 65 3.70 -28.29 -0.32
CA GLN A 65 3.13 -27.50 -1.40
C GLN A 65 3.54 -26.03 -1.25
N LEU A 66 3.89 -25.41 -2.38
CA LEU A 66 4.33 -24.01 -2.43
C LEU A 66 3.19 -23.13 -2.87
N TYR A 67 2.98 -22.04 -2.13
CA TYR A 67 2.01 -21.00 -2.44
C TYR A 67 2.72 -19.67 -2.68
N PRO A 68 2.57 -19.05 -3.87
CA PRO A 68 3.23 -17.80 -4.16
C PRO A 68 2.64 -16.65 -3.32
N VAL A 69 3.50 -15.83 -2.77
CA VAL A 69 3.15 -14.63 -2.02
C VAL A 69 3.87 -13.42 -2.61
N PRO A 70 3.15 -12.34 -2.94
CA PRO A 70 3.77 -11.13 -3.46
C PRO A 70 4.41 -10.31 -2.34
N MET A 71 5.29 -9.38 -2.72
CA MET A 71 5.92 -8.39 -1.84
C MET A 71 4.89 -7.68 -0.94
N GLY A 72 5.21 -7.55 0.34
CA GLY A 72 4.35 -6.95 1.36
C GLY A 72 3.26 -7.88 1.91
N SER A 73 3.33 -9.19 1.63
CA SER A 73 2.50 -10.20 2.29
C SER A 73 2.87 -10.33 3.77
N VAL A 74 1.86 -10.47 4.62
CA VAL A 74 2.03 -10.58 6.07
C VAL A 74 2.37 -12.02 6.45
N LEU A 75 3.42 -12.20 7.24
CA LEU A 75 3.92 -13.51 7.66
C LEU A 75 3.54 -13.89 9.09
N ASN A 76 3.01 -12.96 9.88
CA ASN A 76 2.71 -13.17 11.30
C ASN A 76 1.79 -14.37 11.58
N GLY A 77 0.86 -14.66 10.67
CA GLY A 77 -0.10 -15.76 10.82
C GLY A 77 0.36 -17.14 10.32
N LEU A 78 1.58 -17.27 9.83
CA LEU A 78 2.05 -18.53 9.20
C LEU A 78 2.00 -19.71 10.16
N GLN A 79 2.33 -19.51 11.44
CA GLN A 79 2.28 -20.58 12.44
C GLN A 79 0.86 -21.10 12.65
N VAL A 80 -0.16 -20.24 12.60
CA VAL A 80 -1.57 -20.63 12.71
C VAL A 80 -2.04 -21.37 11.45
N LEU A 81 -1.47 -21.03 10.30
CA LEU A 81 -1.73 -21.68 9.01
C LEU A 81 -0.91 -22.97 8.83
N GLU A 82 -0.03 -23.31 9.79
CA GLU A 82 0.93 -24.42 9.67
C GLU A 82 1.81 -24.32 8.41
N HIS A 83 2.20 -23.07 8.06
CA HIS A 83 3.06 -22.79 6.92
C HIS A 83 4.43 -22.30 7.39
N THR A 84 5.44 -22.50 6.55
CA THR A 84 6.82 -22.01 6.73
C THR A 84 7.20 -21.02 5.65
N PHE A 85 8.18 -20.17 5.94
CA PHE A 85 8.75 -19.20 5.02
C PHE A 85 10.26 -19.12 5.24
N GLU A 86 11.05 -19.23 4.17
CA GLU A 86 12.52 -19.20 4.21
C GLU A 86 13.13 -18.01 3.46
N GLY A 87 12.28 -17.14 2.88
CA GLY A 87 12.69 -15.98 2.11
C GLY A 87 13.07 -14.74 2.94
N LEU A 88 13.26 -13.62 2.24
CA LEU A 88 13.61 -12.35 2.87
C LEU A 88 12.36 -11.63 3.40
N SER A 89 12.48 -11.08 4.60
CA SER A 89 11.40 -10.34 5.25
C SER A 89 11.90 -9.11 6.00
N THR A 90 11.00 -8.17 6.27
CA THR A 90 11.26 -6.97 7.08
C THR A 90 10.20 -6.80 8.16
N GLN A 91 10.61 -6.27 9.32
CA GLN A 91 9.72 -5.90 10.42
C GLN A 91 10.12 -4.53 11.01
N GLU A 92 11.11 -3.90 10.40
CA GLU A 92 11.74 -2.70 10.91
C GLU A 92 11.02 -1.43 10.45
N ILE A 93 11.04 -0.41 11.31
CA ILE A 93 10.72 0.97 10.92
C ILE A 93 11.98 1.55 10.28
N LYS A 94 11.90 1.85 8.99
CA LYS A 94 13.02 2.38 8.21
C LYS A 94 12.98 3.91 8.17
N PRO A 95 14.12 4.59 8.00
CA PRO A 95 14.17 6.03 7.81
C PRO A 95 13.38 6.48 6.57
N LYS A 96 12.85 7.72 6.59
CA LYS A 96 12.03 8.32 5.53
C LYS A 96 12.67 8.22 4.13
N ASN A 97 13.98 8.38 4.03
CA ASN A 97 14.71 8.30 2.76
C ASN A 97 14.58 6.94 2.05
N ASN A 98 14.31 5.85 2.79
CA ASN A 98 14.07 4.54 2.19
C ASN A 98 12.74 4.42 1.44
N LEU A 99 11.80 5.35 1.64
CA LEU A 99 10.49 5.32 0.96
C LEU A 99 10.65 5.38 -0.55
N VAL A 100 11.52 6.25 -1.06
CA VAL A 100 11.75 6.40 -2.50
C VAL A 100 12.41 5.13 -3.07
N ASP A 101 13.41 4.57 -2.38
CA ASP A 101 14.06 3.31 -2.81
C ASP A 101 13.06 2.15 -2.86
N THR A 102 12.18 2.06 -1.86
CA THR A 102 11.11 1.06 -1.85
C THR A 102 10.11 1.30 -2.99
N ALA A 103 9.80 2.56 -3.30
CA ALA A 103 8.91 2.90 -4.42
C ALA A 103 9.46 2.44 -5.77
N PHE A 104 10.77 2.50 -5.98
CA PHE A 104 11.42 1.98 -7.18
C PHE A 104 11.22 0.48 -7.40
N SER A 105 11.02 -0.31 -6.35
CA SER A 105 10.71 -1.74 -6.49
C SER A 105 9.41 -2.01 -7.23
N TYR A 106 8.53 -1.03 -7.34
CA TYR A 106 7.26 -1.11 -8.10
C TYR A 106 7.33 -0.47 -9.49
N ILE A 107 8.49 0.08 -9.89
CA ILE A 107 8.58 0.79 -11.19
C ILE A 107 8.08 -0.09 -12.34
N ASN A 108 7.27 0.47 -13.24
CA ASN A 108 6.57 -0.22 -14.34
C ASN A 108 5.52 -1.26 -13.91
N ALA A 109 5.23 -1.48 -12.63
CA ALA A 109 4.07 -2.29 -12.23
C ALA A 109 2.80 -1.76 -12.91
N PRO A 110 1.96 -2.62 -13.52
CA PRO A 110 0.77 -2.17 -14.25
C PRO A 110 -0.26 -1.58 -13.29
N TYR A 111 -1.00 -0.57 -13.76
CA TYR A 111 -2.12 -0.03 -13.00
C TYR A 111 -3.28 -1.04 -12.94
N LEU A 112 -3.78 -1.28 -11.74
CA LEU A 112 -4.97 -2.09 -11.51
C LEU A 112 -5.79 -1.45 -10.39
N TRP A 113 -7.00 -1.02 -10.68
CA TRP A 113 -7.92 -0.47 -9.68
C TRP A 113 -8.15 -1.48 -8.53
N GLY A 114 -7.93 -1.04 -7.28
CA GLY A 114 -7.98 -1.90 -6.10
C GLY A 114 -6.74 -2.76 -5.87
N GLY A 115 -5.78 -2.76 -6.80
CA GLY A 115 -4.55 -3.55 -6.70
C GLY A 115 -3.60 -3.08 -5.61
N LYS A 116 -2.84 -4.03 -5.04
CA LYS A 116 -1.84 -3.81 -3.98
C LYS A 116 -0.60 -4.69 -4.15
N THR A 117 -0.28 -5.10 -5.36
CA THR A 117 0.85 -5.99 -5.63
C THR A 117 1.71 -5.47 -6.79
N PRO A 118 2.95 -5.92 -6.93
CA PRO A 118 3.79 -5.58 -8.09
C PRO A 118 3.20 -6.00 -9.44
N PHE A 119 2.19 -6.89 -9.46
CA PHE A 119 1.52 -7.38 -10.67
C PHE A 119 0.28 -6.57 -11.04
N GLY A 120 -0.13 -5.66 -10.18
CA GLY A 120 -1.25 -4.74 -10.39
C GLY A 120 -1.45 -3.90 -9.15
N ILE A 121 -1.40 -2.56 -9.31
CA ILE A 121 -1.44 -1.63 -8.18
C ILE A 121 -2.13 -0.32 -8.59
N ASP A 122 -2.99 0.22 -7.70
CA ASP A 122 -3.53 1.56 -7.89
C ASP A 122 -2.70 2.63 -7.15
N CYS A 123 -3.04 3.90 -7.31
CA CYS A 123 -2.24 5.00 -6.79
C CYS A 123 -2.11 4.98 -5.25
N SER A 124 -3.22 4.79 -4.52
CA SER A 124 -3.21 4.75 -3.06
C SER A 124 -2.74 3.40 -2.50
N GLY A 125 -2.96 2.30 -3.22
CA GLY A 125 -2.36 1.00 -2.92
C GLY A 125 -0.84 1.05 -3.02
N PHE A 126 -0.31 1.74 -4.03
CA PHE A 126 1.12 1.94 -4.21
C PHE A 126 1.73 2.71 -3.01
N THR A 127 1.20 3.88 -2.68
CA THR A 127 1.70 4.65 -1.54
C THR A 127 1.54 3.88 -0.23
N GLN A 128 0.40 3.21 -0.02
CA GLN A 128 0.17 2.38 1.17
C GLN A 128 1.19 1.26 1.30
N MET A 129 1.50 0.54 0.21
CA MET A 129 2.45 -0.57 0.25
C MET A 129 3.89 -0.10 0.46
N VAL A 130 4.30 1.02 -0.15
CA VAL A 130 5.62 1.62 0.08
C VAL A 130 5.78 1.99 1.56
N TYR A 131 4.81 2.67 2.14
CA TYR A 131 4.84 3.04 3.56
C TYR A 131 4.80 1.80 4.47
N LYS A 132 3.94 0.82 4.18
CA LYS A 132 3.81 -0.45 4.94
C LYS A 132 5.14 -1.21 5.00
N LEU A 133 5.86 -1.34 3.88
CA LEU A 133 7.18 -2.01 3.80
C LEU A 133 8.29 -1.26 4.55
N ASN A 134 8.06 0.00 4.90
CA ASN A 134 8.95 0.81 5.71
C ASN A 134 8.47 0.94 7.17
N GLY A 135 7.44 0.19 7.58
CA GLY A 135 6.93 0.15 8.95
C GLY A 135 5.92 1.25 9.30
N TYR A 136 5.41 1.99 8.30
CA TYR A 136 4.43 3.06 8.51
C TYR A 136 3.04 2.68 8.05
N LYS A 137 2.03 3.31 8.64
CA LYS A 137 0.63 3.00 8.36
C LYS A 137 -0.05 4.11 7.59
N LEU A 138 -0.58 3.79 6.40
CA LEU A 138 -1.50 4.62 5.65
C LEU A 138 -2.87 3.96 5.54
N LEU A 139 -3.91 4.78 5.41
CA LEU A 139 -5.25 4.32 5.07
C LEU A 139 -5.31 3.86 3.60
N ARG A 140 -6.42 3.20 3.20
CA ARG A 140 -6.48 2.55 1.89
C ARG A 140 -6.68 3.52 0.73
N ASP A 141 -7.64 4.42 0.83
CA ASP A 141 -8.03 5.29 -0.28
C ASP A 141 -7.27 6.62 -0.27
N ALA A 142 -7.00 7.20 -1.43
CA ALA A 142 -6.28 8.47 -1.55
C ALA A 142 -6.94 9.60 -0.75
N SER A 143 -8.27 9.67 -0.76
CA SER A 143 -9.04 10.65 0.03
C SER A 143 -8.88 10.46 1.53
N GLN A 144 -8.75 9.21 2.00
CA GLN A 144 -8.48 8.89 3.40
C GLN A 144 -7.02 9.21 3.77
N GLN A 145 -6.05 8.88 2.91
CA GLN A 145 -4.64 9.20 3.12
C GLN A 145 -4.43 10.71 3.22
N ALA A 146 -5.16 11.52 2.43
CA ALA A 146 -5.10 12.98 2.49
C ALA A 146 -5.54 13.57 3.83
N THR A 147 -6.23 12.81 4.69
CA THR A 147 -6.59 13.23 6.06
C THR A 147 -5.48 13.01 7.07
N GLN A 148 -4.43 12.25 6.71
CA GLN A 148 -3.30 11.92 7.58
C GLN A 148 -2.17 12.95 7.44
N GLY A 149 -1.33 13.02 8.46
CA GLY A 149 -0.14 13.86 8.46
C GLY A 149 -0.40 15.38 8.47
N GLU A 150 0.68 16.13 8.33
CA GLU A 150 0.70 17.58 8.33
C GLU A 150 0.62 18.12 6.90
N ALA A 151 -0.23 19.15 6.68
CA ALA A 151 -0.31 19.81 5.38
C ALA A 151 0.82 20.81 5.22
N LEU A 152 1.54 20.75 4.10
CA LEU A 152 2.54 21.73 3.72
C LEU A 152 1.91 22.84 2.86
N SER A 153 2.37 24.08 3.07
CA SER A 153 1.84 25.26 2.36
C SER A 153 2.43 25.39 0.94
N PHE A 154 3.69 25.00 0.79
CA PHE A 154 4.44 25.14 -0.45
C PHE A 154 5.14 23.84 -0.84
N ILE A 155 5.30 23.64 -2.16
CA ILE A 155 6.01 22.46 -2.70
C ILE A 155 7.49 22.45 -2.27
N GLU A 156 8.08 23.60 -2.08
CA GLU A 156 9.47 23.79 -1.66
C GLU A 156 9.73 23.31 -0.22
N GLU A 157 8.68 23.16 0.59
CA GLU A 157 8.77 22.62 1.96
C GLU A 157 8.77 21.07 1.96
N SER A 158 8.42 20.47 0.82
CA SER A 158 8.33 19.03 0.74
C SER A 158 9.70 18.36 0.60
N GLU A 159 9.78 17.16 1.14
CA GLU A 159 10.96 16.30 1.10
C GLU A 159 10.63 14.99 0.37
N PRO A 160 11.65 14.30 -0.19
CA PRO A 160 11.45 12.97 -0.73
C PRO A 160 10.78 12.03 0.28
N GLY A 161 9.73 11.36 -0.18
CA GLY A 161 8.90 10.51 0.67
C GLY A 161 7.58 11.17 1.08
N ASP A 162 7.41 12.49 1.02
CA ASP A 162 6.13 13.13 1.25
C ASP A 162 5.10 12.77 0.18
N LEU A 163 3.82 12.94 0.49
CA LEU A 163 2.72 12.60 -0.40
C LEU A 163 2.11 13.85 -1.03
N ALA A 164 1.95 13.83 -2.35
CA ALA A 164 1.16 14.82 -3.09
C ALA A 164 -0.19 14.21 -3.47
N PHE A 165 -1.26 14.96 -3.21
CA PHE A 165 -2.64 14.57 -3.48
C PHE A 165 -3.26 15.48 -4.54
N PHE A 166 -4.06 14.88 -5.41
CA PHE A 166 -4.63 15.54 -6.58
C PHE A 166 -6.14 15.37 -6.59
N ASP A 167 -6.83 16.43 -6.97
CA ASP A 167 -8.29 16.44 -7.02
C ASP A 167 -8.82 16.41 -8.45
N ASN A 168 -10.10 16.04 -8.55
CA ASN A 168 -10.88 16.19 -9.77
C ASN A 168 -11.52 17.60 -9.81
N ASN A 169 -12.29 17.87 -10.88
CA ASN A 169 -12.98 19.15 -11.05
C ASN A 169 -14.04 19.47 -9.97
N GLU A 170 -14.43 18.46 -9.19
CA GLU A 170 -15.38 18.59 -8.07
C GLU A 170 -14.66 18.82 -6.74
N GLY A 171 -13.32 18.89 -6.73
CA GLY A 171 -12.51 19.04 -5.53
C GLY A 171 -12.34 17.76 -4.69
N LEU A 172 -12.71 16.60 -5.23
CA LEU A 172 -12.55 15.32 -4.56
C LEU A 172 -11.15 14.78 -4.83
N ILE A 173 -10.45 14.33 -3.80
CA ILE A 173 -9.15 13.66 -3.95
C ILE A 173 -9.34 12.33 -4.65
N THR A 174 -8.71 12.17 -5.81
CA THR A 174 -8.80 10.98 -6.67
C THR A 174 -7.47 10.34 -6.97
N HIS A 175 -6.34 11.03 -6.68
CA HIS A 175 -5.02 10.52 -6.98
C HIS A 175 -3.99 10.93 -5.93
N VAL A 176 -2.92 10.13 -5.83
CA VAL A 176 -1.81 10.35 -4.89
C VAL A 176 -0.50 9.82 -5.49
N GLY A 177 0.61 10.44 -5.13
CA GLY A 177 1.96 9.97 -5.46
C GLY A 177 2.96 10.36 -4.37
N ILE A 178 4.16 9.77 -4.46
CA ILE A 178 5.29 10.00 -3.55
C ILE A 178 6.22 11.02 -4.18
N ILE A 179 6.51 12.09 -3.47
CA ILE A 179 7.45 13.14 -3.90
C ILE A 179 8.87 12.58 -3.88
N MET A 180 9.63 12.92 -4.90
CA MET A 180 11.04 12.62 -5.07
C MET A 180 11.85 13.93 -5.07
N GLN A 181 13.19 13.82 -5.13
CA GLN A 181 14.06 14.99 -5.31
C GLN A 181 13.80 15.69 -6.64
N ASP A 182 14.22 16.95 -6.74
CA ASP A 182 14.25 17.75 -7.97
C ASP A 182 12.88 17.91 -8.65
N ASN A 183 11.81 18.02 -7.83
CA ASN A 183 10.43 18.18 -8.32
C ASN A 183 9.95 17.04 -9.24
N TYR A 184 10.34 15.80 -8.91
CA TYR A 184 9.78 14.60 -9.48
C TYR A 184 8.79 13.94 -8.53
N ILE A 185 7.90 13.15 -9.11
CA ILE A 185 6.91 12.34 -8.39
C ILE A 185 6.87 10.93 -8.98
N ILE A 186 6.83 9.93 -8.12
CA ILE A 186 6.56 8.55 -8.51
C ILE A 186 5.14 8.19 -8.10
N HIS A 187 4.34 7.71 -9.07
CA HIS A 187 2.92 7.44 -8.88
C HIS A 187 2.41 6.35 -9.83
N ALA A 188 1.24 5.77 -9.54
CA ALA A 188 0.62 4.76 -10.40
C ALA A 188 -0.46 5.40 -11.31
N HIS A 189 -0.13 5.57 -12.60
CA HIS A 189 -1.05 6.04 -13.66
C HIS A 189 -0.75 5.31 -14.96
N GLY A 190 -1.64 4.40 -15.35
CA GLY A 190 -1.38 3.41 -16.41
C GLY A 190 -0.38 2.33 -15.97
N LYS A 191 0.68 2.75 -15.33
CA LYS A 191 1.69 1.95 -14.63
C LYS A 191 2.32 2.80 -13.53
N VAL A 192 3.13 2.21 -12.66
CA VAL A 192 4.00 2.99 -11.76
C VAL A 192 5.07 3.66 -12.62
N ARG A 193 5.13 4.99 -12.53
CA ARG A 193 5.95 5.84 -13.40
C ARG A 193 6.45 7.08 -12.66
N ILE A 194 7.43 7.76 -13.23
CA ILE A 194 7.98 9.01 -12.73
C ILE A 194 7.61 10.12 -13.70
N ASP A 195 7.06 11.20 -13.17
CA ASP A 195 6.74 12.41 -13.90
C ASP A 195 7.24 13.66 -13.14
N ARG A 196 7.11 14.85 -13.71
CA ARG A 196 7.46 16.10 -13.02
C ARG A 196 6.29 16.57 -12.17
N LEU A 197 6.61 17.22 -11.05
CA LEU A 197 5.64 17.85 -10.15
C LEU A 197 5.92 19.36 -10.10
N ASP A 198 4.89 20.17 -10.31
CA ASP A 198 4.93 21.62 -10.11
C ASP A 198 3.67 22.12 -9.36
N HIS A 199 3.54 23.41 -9.15
CA HIS A 199 2.39 24.01 -8.46
C HIS A 199 1.04 23.75 -9.13
N SER A 200 1.04 23.45 -10.45
CA SER A 200 -0.17 23.11 -11.20
C SER A 200 -0.56 21.64 -11.00
N GLY A 201 0.44 20.78 -10.78
CA GLY A 201 0.23 19.35 -10.58
C GLY A 201 1.26 18.47 -11.29
N ILE A 202 0.84 17.27 -11.74
CA ILE A 202 1.71 16.32 -12.43
C ILE A 202 1.79 16.69 -13.91
N TYR A 203 2.99 17.02 -14.38
CA TYR A 203 3.31 17.16 -15.78
C TYR A 203 3.82 15.84 -16.35
N ASN A 204 2.97 15.19 -17.15
CA ASN A 204 3.30 13.93 -17.81
C ASN A 204 4.27 14.19 -18.97
N VAL A 205 5.47 13.62 -18.88
CA VAL A 205 6.55 13.88 -19.84
C VAL A 205 6.31 13.27 -21.23
N ASP A 206 5.50 12.20 -21.31
CA ASP A 206 5.19 11.52 -22.58
C ASP A 206 4.12 12.29 -23.36
N SER A 207 3.02 12.67 -22.71
CA SER A 207 1.93 13.43 -23.31
C SER A 207 2.20 14.93 -23.39
N ARG A 208 3.21 15.43 -22.65
CA ARG A 208 3.58 16.85 -22.53
C ARG A 208 2.42 17.72 -22.03
N THR A 209 1.62 17.20 -21.11
CA THR A 209 0.45 17.88 -20.53
C THR A 209 0.38 17.68 -19.03
N HIS A 210 -0.27 18.62 -18.31
CA HIS A 210 -0.66 18.39 -16.94
C HIS A 210 -1.84 17.41 -16.88
N THR A 211 -1.71 16.33 -16.13
CA THR A 211 -2.70 15.25 -16.04
C THR A 211 -3.49 15.24 -14.74
N HIS A 212 -2.90 15.74 -13.65
CA HIS A 212 -3.49 15.72 -12.31
C HIS A 212 -3.23 17.07 -11.65
N LYS A 213 -4.29 17.73 -11.18
CA LYS A 213 -4.22 19.03 -10.51
C LYS A 213 -3.83 18.87 -9.06
N LEU A 214 -2.76 19.54 -8.62
CA LEU A 214 -2.28 19.48 -7.24
C LEU A 214 -3.33 20.11 -6.29
N ARG A 215 -3.66 19.39 -5.21
CA ARG A 215 -4.58 19.85 -4.18
C ARG A 215 -3.87 20.14 -2.86
N VAL A 216 -3.07 19.19 -2.38
CA VAL A 216 -2.37 19.33 -1.10
C VAL A 216 -1.16 18.40 -1.05
N ILE A 217 -0.13 18.84 -0.36
CA ILE A 217 1.03 18.02 0.00
C ILE A 217 0.96 17.70 1.48
N LYS A 218 1.31 16.46 1.84
CA LYS A 218 1.30 15.97 3.22
C LYS A 218 2.64 15.39 3.62
N LYS A 219 3.16 15.87 4.73
CA LYS A 219 4.22 15.23 5.51
C LYS A 219 3.57 14.20 6.44
N ILE A 220 3.85 12.93 6.21
CA ILE A 220 3.28 11.83 7.00
C ILE A 220 4.20 11.46 8.17
N ILE A 221 5.54 11.56 7.94
CA ILE A 221 6.59 11.21 8.92
C ILE A 221 7.75 12.20 8.87
#